data_fd02910d7bc55c0303d1b29c9f4794ff
#
_entry.id   fd02910d7bc55c0303d1b29c9f4794ff
#
_cell.length_a   1.000
_cell.length_b   1.000
_cell.length_c   1.000
_cell.angle_alpha   90.00
_cell.angle_beta   90.00
_cell.angle_gamma   90.00
#
_symmetry.space_group_name_H-M   'P 1'
#
loop_
_entity.id
_entity.type
_entity.pdbx_description
1 polymer ?
#
loop_
_entity_poly.entity_id
_entity_poly.type
_entity_poly.pdbx_seq_one_letter_code
_entity_poly.pdbx_strand_id
1 'polypeptide(L)'
;MEDKPVSDNNDNSNTAVPEPVSTPTPTADTFTEEEPLPTEEDVAKNIITEVVDRINESNNILIALSSNPSVDELSAAIGLSLFLDKLDKRTTAIYSGATPNALEFLKPEETFETTTDTLQDFVIALNKEKADHLRYKLDGEFVKIFITPYRTRISEDDLDFSYGDFNVDLVLALDVANGVDLDSALREHGRIMHDATIINITTGNPGKLGEIEWSDKTASSISEMVAKLLYNFNKLKIEKDEATAFLTGIVAATNRFSNAKTTPDTMQIASQLMESGADQQLIAKNITSDTENEVFSVLGNTPPKKEQDDTDLDIQHGENKESEEEAVAGTGSASFSANGRRWAVA
;
A
#
# COMPACT_ATOMS: atom_id res chain seq x y z
N MET A 1 36.20 7.98 -87.66
CA MET A 1 35.78 8.74 -88.81
C MET A 1 34.95 9.85 -88.21
N GLU A 2 35.65 10.96 -88.01
CA GLU A 2 35.59 12.14 -88.88
C GLU A 2 34.30 12.93 -88.58
N ASP A 3 34.23 14.21 -88.35
CA ASP A 3 35.25 15.27 -88.38
C ASP A 3 34.61 16.54 -87.82
N LYS A 4 35.40 17.39 -87.24
CA LYS A 4 35.13 18.82 -86.98
C LYS A 4 34.96 19.57 -88.32
N PRO A 5 34.50 20.79 -88.37
CA PRO A 5 35.12 21.99 -87.78
C PRO A 5 34.12 23.12 -87.38
N VAL A 6 34.44 23.97 -86.42
CA VAL A 6 35.14 25.26 -86.32
C VAL A 6 34.45 26.48 -87.00
N SER A 7 34.45 27.54 -86.19
CA SER A 7 34.53 29.00 -86.40
C SER A 7 33.22 29.77 -86.52
N ASP A 8 33.03 30.96 -86.15
CA ASP A 8 33.80 32.06 -85.52
C ASP A 8 32.88 33.22 -85.22
N ASN A 9 33.25 33.92 -84.13
CA ASN A 9 33.11 35.40 -83.97
C ASN A 9 31.81 36.13 -84.35
N ASN A 10 31.23 36.86 -83.47
CA ASN A 10 31.50 38.32 -83.42
C ASN A 10 30.82 39.04 -82.24
N ASP A 11 31.57 39.95 -81.66
CA ASP A 11 31.24 41.02 -80.75
C ASP A 11 29.87 41.67 -80.98
N ASN A 12 29.19 41.96 -79.88
CA ASN A 12 28.74 43.33 -79.70
C ASN A 12 28.48 43.69 -78.25
N SER A 13 29.22 44.61 -77.72
CA SER A 13 29.02 45.33 -76.44
C SER A 13 27.67 45.97 -76.39
N ASN A 14 26.94 45.73 -75.28
CA ASN A 14 25.98 46.69 -74.77
C ASN A 14 25.92 46.67 -73.24
N THR A 15 26.39 47.77 -72.71
CA THR A 15 26.38 48.15 -71.29
C THR A 15 24.93 48.31 -70.84
N ALA A 16 24.44 47.43 -69.90
CA ALA A 16 23.24 47.65 -69.14
C ALA A 16 23.58 47.62 -67.67
N VAL A 17 23.22 48.66 -66.98
CA VAL A 17 23.36 48.90 -65.54
C VAL A 17 22.60 47.83 -64.74
N PRO A 18 23.18 47.20 -63.71
CA PRO A 18 22.43 46.25 -62.88
C PRO A 18 21.48 46.98 -61.93
N GLU A 19 20.21 46.61 -61.98
CA GLU A 19 19.23 46.95 -60.99
C GLU A 19 19.59 46.34 -59.63
N PRO A 20 19.20 46.95 -58.43
CA PRO A 20 19.54 46.47 -57.13
C PRO A 20 18.72 45.19 -56.79
N VAL A 21 19.45 44.12 -56.54
CA VAL A 21 18.90 42.84 -56.04
C VAL A 21 18.22 43.11 -54.68
N SER A 22 16.91 42.95 -54.64
CA SER A 22 16.13 42.91 -53.41
C SER A 22 16.53 41.70 -52.59
N THR A 23 17.17 41.94 -51.43
CA THR A 23 17.41 40.93 -50.41
C THR A 23 16.10 40.38 -49.90
N PRO A 24 15.91 39.04 -49.82
CA PRO A 24 14.73 38.47 -49.18
C PRO A 24 14.78 38.82 -47.71
N THR A 25 13.72 39.42 -47.22
CA THR A 25 13.42 39.62 -45.80
C THR A 25 13.45 38.25 -45.12
N PRO A 26 14.17 38.07 -43.99
CA PRO A 26 14.08 36.81 -43.26
C PRO A 26 12.66 36.66 -42.75
N THR A 27 11.98 35.61 -43.20
CA THR A 27 10.73 35.12 -42.62
C THR A 27 10.98 34.88 -41.13
N ALA A 28 10.16 35.53 -40.32
CA ALA A 28 10.15 35.30 -38.88
C ALA A 28 10.08 33.79 -38.63
N ASP A 29 11.12 33.24 -38.03
CA ASP A 29 11.11 31.92 -37.45
C ASP A 29 9.94 31.87 -36.47
N THR A 30 8.99 31.01 -36.77
CA THR A 30 7.96 30.61 -35.83
C THR A 30 8.70 29.91 -34.69
N PHE A 31 8.94 30.64 -33.62
CA PHE A 31 9.33 30.01 -32.35
C PHE A 31 8.17 29.08 -31.98
N THR A 32 8.35 27.80 -32.20
CA THR A 32 7.57 26.77 -31.49
C THR A 32 7.91 26.99 -30.05
N GLU A 33 6.94 27.49 -29.25
CA GLU A 33 7.04 27.44 -27.80
C GLU A 33 7.23 25.96 -27.45
N GLU A 34 8.47 25.59 -27.08
CA GLU A 34 8.72 24.31 -26.44
C GLU A 34 7.91 24.32 -25.15
N GLU A 35 6.98 23.40 -25.01
CA GLU A 35 6.27 23.20 -23.74
C GLU A 35 7.32 23.06 -22.63
N PRO A 36 7.16 23.76 -21.51
CA PRO A 36 8.13 23.68 -20.42
C PRO A 36 8.21 22.22 -19.95
N LEU A 37 9.43 21.73 -19.80
CA LEU A 37 9.67 20.38 -19.27
C LEU A 37 8.94 20.25 -17.92
N PRO A 38 8.26 19.11 -17.67
CA PRO A 38 7.51 18.91 -16.45
C PRO A 38 8.43 19.07 -15.24
N THR A 39 7.95 19.77 -14.23
CA THR A 39 8.67 19.94 -12.97
C THR A 39 8.67 18.63 -12.18
N GLU A 40 9.57 18.48 -11.21
CA GLU A 40 9.58 17.31 -10.32
C GLU A 40 8.22 17.15 -9.60
N GLU A 41 7.56 18.25 -9.27
CA GLU A 41 6.24 18.27 -8.66
C GLU A 41 5.14 17.76 -9.63
N ASP A 42 5.22 18.12 -10.91
CA ASP A 42 4.29 17.64 -11.93
C ASP A 42 4.46 16.12 -12.17
N VAL A 43 5.71 15.65 -12.17
CA VAL A 43 6.02 14.21 -12.28
C VAL A 43 5.47 13.44 -11.07
N ALA A 44 5.65 13.95 -9.86
CA ALA A 44 5.14 13.33 -8.64
C ALA A 44 3.60 13.26 -8.63
N LYS A 45 2.91 14.33 -9.05
CA LYS A 45 1.44 14.36 -9.17
C LYS A 45 0.93 13.35 -10.20
N ASN A 46 1.63 13.23 -11.33
CA ASN A 46 1.26 12.27 -12.37
C ASN A 46 1.39 10.83 -11.86
N ILE A 47 2.46 10.49 -11.15
CA ILE A 47 2.65 9.16 -10.53
C ILE A 47 1.54 8.86 -9.52
N ILE A 48 1.22 9.80 -8.63
CA ILE A 48 0.15 9.63 -7.65
C ILE A 48 -1.20 9.37 -8.35
N THR A 49 -1.49 10.12 -9.41
CA THR A 49 -2.72 9.93 -10.20
C THR A 49 -2.76 8.55 -10.83
N GLU A 50 -1.66 8.10 -11.43
CA GLU A 50 -1.54 6.78 -12.03
C GLU A 50 -1.73 5.66 -10.99
N VAL A 51 -1.13 5.79 -9.80
CA VAL A 51 -1.30 4.83 -8.70
C VAL A 51 -2.77 4.76 -8.26
N VAL A 52 -3.45 5.91 -8.11
CA VAL A 52 -4.88 5.98 -7.77
C VAL A 52 -5.73 5.30 -8.83
N ASP A 53 -5.44 5.53 -10.10
CA ASP A 53 -6.18 4.92 -11.22
C ASP A 53 -6.00 3.40 -11.24
N ARG A 54 -4.78 2.90 -11.07
CA ARG A 54 -4.50 1.45 -10.96
C ARG A 54 -5.22 0.80 -9.79
N ILE A 55 -5.25 1.44 -8.62
CA ILE A 55 -6.01 0.96 -7.47
C ILE A 55 -7.51 0.93 -7.79
N ASN A 56 -8.06 1.94 -8.45
CA ASN A 56 -9.48 1.99 -8.80
C ASN A 56 -9.87 0.87 -9.80
N GLU A 57 -9.00 0.57 -10.77
CA GLU A 57 -9.22 -0.45 -11.80
C GLU A 57 -9.10 -1.88 -11.27
N SER A 58 -8.32 -2.11 -10.21
CA SER A 58 -8.05 -3.42 -9.64
C SER A 58 -9.12 -3.85 -8.65
N ASN A 59 -9.41 -5.15 -8.56
CA ASN A 59 -10.33 -5.74 -7.59
C ASN A 59 -9.59 -6.52 -6.49
N ASN A 60 -8.54 -7.25 -6.87
CA ASN A 60 -7.76 -8.07 -5.95
C ASN A 60 -6.38 -7.44 -5.79
N ILE A 61 -6.13 -6.89 -4.61
CA ILE A 61 -4.91 -6.12 -4.31
C ILE A 61 -4.09 -6.85 -3.25
N LEU A 62 -2.83 -7.11 -3.58
CA LEU A 62 -1.85 -7.65 -2.67
C LEU A 62 -0.97 -6.53 -2.12
N ILE A 63 -0.87 -6.40 -0.81
CA ILE A 63 0.12 -5.57 -0.14
C ILE A 63 1.33 -6.45 0.18
N ALA A 64 2.47 -6.14 -0.44
CA ALA A 64 3.71 -6.89 -0.30
C ALA A 64 4.70 -6.13 0.57
N LEU A 65 5.29 -6.83 1.52
CA LEU A 65 6.27 -6.31 2.45
C LEU A 65 7.64 -6.97 2.23
N SER A 66 8.68 -6.36 2.79
CA SER A 66 9.99 -6.97 2.89
C SER A 66 10.00 -8.11 3.91
N SER A 67 11.04 -8.95 3.87
CA SER A 67 11.23 -10.02 4.86
C SER A 67 11.54 -9.51 6.27
N ASN A 68 11.91 -8.25 6.42
CA ASN A 68 12.18 -7.61 7.70
C ASN A 68 11.67 -6.17 7.71
N PRO A 69 10.34 -6.00 7.67
CA PRO A 69 9.73 -4.69 7.58
C PRO A 69 9.87 -3.91 8.89
N SER A 70 10.05 -2.62 8.78
CA SER A 70 10.03 -1.70 9.91
C SER A 70 8.62 -1.53 10.49
N VAL A 71 8.53 -0.94 11.68
CA VAL A 71 7.24 -0.55 12.29
C VAL A 71 6.45 0.37 11.36
N ASP A 72 7.12 1.23 10.62
CA ASP A 72 6.49 2.13 9.64
C ASP A 72 5.83 1.37 8.49
N GLU A 73 6.56 0.46 7.85
CA GLU A 73 6.03 -0.35 6.74
C GLU A 73 4.83 -1.21 7.17
N LEU A 74 4.91 -1.85 8.36
CA LEU A 74 3.80 -2.62 8.92
C LEU A 74 2.59 -1.73 9.21
N SER A 75 2.80 -0.56 9.80
CA SER A 75 1.73 0.40 10.09
C SER A 75 1.09 0.95 8.82
N ALA A 76 1.90 1.24 7.80
CA ALA A 76 1.43 1.67 6.49
C ALA A 76 0.57 0.59 5.81
N ALA A 77 1.00 -0.67 5.88
CA ALA A 77 0.24 -1.80 5.34
C ALA A 77 -1.11 -1.99 6.04
N ILE A 78 -1.16 -1.88 7.37
CA ILE A 78 -2.41 -1.96 8.14
C ILE A 78 -3.35 -0.83 7.73
N GLY A 79 -2.88 0.42 7.74
CA GLY A 79 -3.70 1.58 7.37
C GLY A 79 -4.21 1.51 5.93
N LEU A 80 -3.37 1.05 5.00
CA LEU A 80 -3.72 0.88 3.60
C LEU A 80 -4.76 -0.23 3.41
N SER A 81 -4.60 -1.38 4.07
CA SER A 81 -5.55 -2.49 4.02
C SER A 81 -6.94 -2.04 4.50
N LEU A 82 -7.01 -1.39 5.66
CA LEU A 82 -8.26 -0.86 6.20
C LEU A 82 -8.96 0.11 5.25
N PHE A 83 -8.20 0.96 4.57
CA PHE A 83 -8.75 1.91 3.61
C PHE A 83 -9.25 1.23 2.33
N LEU A 84 -8.50 0.27 1.79
CA LEU A 84 -8.87 -0.46 0.57
C LEU A 84 -10.10 -1.35 0.78
N ASP A 85 -10.28 -1.91 1.97
CA ASP A 85 -11.47 -2.67 2.33
C ASP A 85 -12.76 -1.82 2.26
N LYS A 86 -12.67 -0.50 2.57
CA LYS A 86 -13.78 0.45 2.42
C LYS A 86 -14.10 0.78 0.95
N LEU A 87 -13.17 0.52 0.05
CA LEU A 87 -13.38 0.64 -1.41
C LEU A 87 -13.99 -0.63 -2.02
N ASP A 88 -14.45 -1.59 -1.18
CA ASP A 88 -14.94 -2.90 -1.60
C ASP A 88 -13.89 -3.69 -2.42
N LYS A 89 -12.60 -3.42 -2.21
CA LYS A 89 -11.49 -4.18 -2.81
C LYS A 89 -11.21 -5.42 -1.97
N ARG A 90 -10.79 -6.49 -2.62
CA ARG A 90 -10.24 -7.66 -1.93
C ARG A 90 -8.78 -7.39 -1.66
N THR A 91 -8.47 -7.05 -0.42
CA THR A 91 -7.10 -6.73 -0.03
C THR A 91 -6.54 -7.85 0.82
N THR A 92 -5.34 -8.30 0.46
CA THR A 92 -4.57 -9.27 1.25
C THR A 92 -3.20 -8.68 1.51
N ALA A 93 -2.79 -8.60 2.77
CA ALA A 93 -1.44 -8.20 3.15
C ALA A 93 -0.67 -9.43 3.63
N ILE A 94 0.48 -9.72 3.02
CA ILE A 94 1.29 -10.90 3.36
C ILE A 94 2.51 -10.47 4.19
N TYR A 95 2.59 -11.07 5.37
CA TYR A 95 3.78 -11.01 6.22
C TYR A 95 3.92 -12.28 7.06
N SER A 96 4.94 -13.08 6.80
CA SER A 96 5.18 -14.37 7.47
C SER A 96 6.00 -14.26 8.75
N GLY A 97 6.56 -13.09 9.05
CA GLY A 97 7.36 -12.83 10.25
C GLY A 97 6.53 -12.52 11.49
N ALA A 98 7.22 -12.30 12.62
CA ALA A 98 6.58 -11.88 13.85
C ALA A 98 6.37 -10.36 13.87
N THR A 99 5.17 -9.91 14.17
CA THR A 99 4.87 -8.49 14.35
C THR A 99 5.39 -7.99 15.70
N PRO A 100 5.96 -6.78 15.76
CA PRO A 100 6.39 -6.18 17.03
C PRO A 100 5.21 -5.97 18.01
N ASN A 101 5.45 -6.22 19.31
CA ASN A 101 4.44 -5.99 20.35
C ASN A 101 3.93 -4.54 20.38
N ALA A 102 4.77 -3.59 19.95
CA ALA A 102 4.39 -2.19 19.81
C ALA A 102 3.19 -1.94 18.89
N LEU A 103 2.89 -2.89 18.01
CA LEU A 103 1.76 -2.81 17.06
C LEU A 103 0.53 -3.62 17.50
N GLU A 104 0.53 -4.33 18.62
CA GLU A 104 -0.62 -5.14 19.07
C GLU A 104 -1.94 -4.35 19.10
N PHE A 105 -1.88 -3.06 19.45
CA PHE A 105 -3.07 -2.21 19.50
C PHE A 105 -3.69 -1.91 18.12
N LEU A 106 -2.95 -2.13 17.04
CA LEU A 106 -3.44 -2.06 15.65
C LEU A 106 -4.00 -3.39 15.16
N LYS A 107 -3.93 -4.44 15.97
CA LYS A 107 -4.40 -5.80 15.66
C LYS A 107 -3.85 -6.36 14.35
N PRO A 108 -2.54 -6.46 14.23
CA PRO A 108 -1.88 -6.91 13.00
C PRO A 108 -2.35 -8.30 12.55
N GLU A 109 -2.80 -9.15 13.49
CA GLU A 109 -3.36 -10.48 13.22
C GLU A 109 -4.68 -10.46 12.44
N GLU A 110 -5.40 -9.35 12.45
CA GLU A 110 -6.61 -9.17 11.63
C GLU A 110 -6.27 -8.75 10.18
N THR A 111 -5.04 -8.27 9.94
CA THR A 111 -4.60 -7.74 8.64
C THR A 111 -3.65 -8.67 7.90
N PHE A 112 -2.65 -9.22 8.60
CA PHE A 112 -1.58 -9.98 7.95
C PHE A 112 -1.92 -11.46 7.83
N GLU A 113 -1.78 -11.99 6.62
CA GLU A 113 -1.78 -13.41 6.33
C GLU A 113 -0.33 -13.91 6.22
N THR A 114 -0.07 -15.11 6.74
CA THR A 114 1.27 -15.70 6.76
C THR A 114 1.58 -16.58 5.57
N THR A 115 0.55 -16.90 4.76
CA THR A 115 0.65 -17.74 3.56
C THR A 115 -0.06 -17.07 2.37
N THR A 116 0.15 -17.62 1.19
CA THR A 116 -0.48 -17.15 -0.06
C THR A 116 -1.71 -17.97 -0.45
N ASP A 117 -2.17 -18.87 0.41
CA ASP A 117 -3.24 -19.83 0.08
C ASP A 117 -4.56 -19.15 -0.30
N THR A 118 -4.84 -17.98 0.30
CA THR A 118 -6.07 -17.20 0.03
C THR A 118 -6.04 -16.44 -1.30
N LEU A 119 -4.88 -16.37 -1.93
CA LEU A 119 -4.69 -15.68 -3.22
C LEU A 119 -5.01 -16.59 -4.42
N GLN A 120 -5.27 -17.90 -4.20
CA GLN A 120 -5.59 -18.85 -5.27
C GLN A 120 -7.04 -19.25 -5.23
N ASP A 121 -7.62 -19.40 -6.41
CA ASP A 121 -8.94 -20.00 -6.53
C ASP A 121 -8.88 -21.51 -6.25
N PHE A 122 -9.82 -22.02 -5.48
CA PHE A 122 -10.04 -23.45 -5.35
C PHE A 122 -10.97 -23.93 -6.46
N VAL A 123 -10.46 -24.75 -7.36
CA VAL A 123 -11.15 -25.21 -8.56
C VAL A 123 -11.76 -26.59 -8.34
N ILE A 124 -13.05 -26.69 -8.58
CA ILE A 124 -13.77 -27.96 -8.64
C ILE A 124 -14.11 -28.23 -10.13
N ALA A 125 -13.38 -29.13 -10.76
CA ALA A 125 -13.59 -29.46 -12.14
C ALA A 125 -14.52 -30.69 -12.28
N LEU A 126 -15.46 -30.62 -13.20
CA LEU A 126 -16.37 -31.70 -13.54
C LEU A 126 -16.51 -31.81 -15.07
N ASN A 127 -16.50 -33.01 -15.60
CA ASN A 127 -16.73 -33.22 -17.02
C ASN A 127 -18.12 -32.66 -17.43
N LYS A 128 -18.11 -31.67 -18.34
CA LYS A 128 -19.32 -30.99 -18.83
C LYS A 128 -20.39 -31.92 -19.44
N GLU A 129 -19.99 -33.09 -19.93
CA GLU A 129 -20.91 -34.06 -20.49
C GLU A 129 -21.79 -34.76 -19.43
N LYS A 130 -21.37 -34.70 -18.16
CA LYS A 130 -22.09 -35.27 -17.02
C LYS A 130 -22.95 -34.26 -16.27
N ALA A 131 -22.77 -32.96 -16.52
CA ALA A 131 -23.49 -31.87 -15.87
C ALA A 131 -24.41 -31.16 -16.86
N ASP A 132 -25.67 -30.93 -16.48
CA ASP A 132 -26.65 -30.16 -17.25
C ASP A 132 -26.73 -28.72 -16.75
N HIS A 133 -26.79 -28.55 -15.42
CA HIS A 133 -26.98 -27.24 -14.80
C HIS A 133 -26.25 -27.15 -13.47
N LEU A 134 -25.68 -25.95 -13.20
CA LEU A 134 -25.01 -25.61 -11.95
C LEU A 134 -25.73 -24.45 -11.29
N ARG A 135 -25.96 -24.54 -9.98
CA ARG A 135 -26.47 -23.46 -9.14
C ARG A 135 -25.84 -23.55 -7.75
N TYR A 136 -25.75 -22.44 -7.06
CA TYR A 136 -25.34 -22.43 -5.67
C TYR A 136 -26.40 -21.79 -4.76
N LYS A 137 -26.34 -22.09 -3.48
CA LYS A 137 -27.19 -21.49 -2.45
C LYS A 137 -26.39 -21.32 -1.16
N LEU A 138 -26.57 -20.17 -0.53
CA LEU A 138 -26.10 -19.95 0.83
C LEU A 138 -27.11 -20.55 1.81
N ASP A 139 -26.66 -21.42 2.73
CA ASP A 139 -27.50 -22.11 3.71
C ASP A 139 -26.79 -22.12 5.07
N GLY A 140 -27.08 -21.12 5.89
CA GLY A 140 -26.39 -20.88 7.17
C GLY A 140 -24.90 -20.57 6.92
N GLU A 141 -24.04 -21.40 7.49
CA GLU A 141 -22.57 -21.28 7.37
C GLU A 141 -21.99 -21.96 6.12
N PHE A 142 -22.85 -22.57 5.27
CA PHE A 142 -22.42 -23.36 4.14
C PHE A 142 -22.79 -22.72 2.80
N VAL A 143 -21.88 -22.80 1.85
CA VAL A 143 -22.15 -22.60 0.43
C VAL A 143 -22.44 -23.97 -0.18
N LYS A 144 -23.70 -24.23 -0.57
CA LYS A 144 -24.10 -25.48 -1.21
C LYS A 144 -24.09 -25.32 -2.72
N ILE A 145 -23.27 -26.11 -3.40
CA ILE A 145 -23.23 -26.21 -4.86
C ILE A 145 -24.09 -27.37 -5.30
N PHE A 146 -25.06 -27.09 -6.16
CA PHE A 146 -25.96 -28.12 -6.73
C PHE A 146 -25.62 -28.31 -8.20
N ILE A 147 -25.22 -29.51 -8.55
CA ILE A 147 -24.91 -29.90 -9.91
C ILE A 147 -25.99 -30.88 -10.36
N THR A 148 -26.76 -30.52 -11.38
CA THR A 148 -27.81 -31.40 -11.94
C THR A 148 -27.17 -32.36 -12.94
N PRO A 149 -27.26 -33.68 -12.69
CA PRO A 149 -26.65 -34.65 -13.59
C PRO A 149 -27.37 -34.71 -14.94
N TYR A 150 -26.64 -34.95 -16.02
CA TYR A 150 -27.13 -35.18 -17.35
C TYR A 150 -26.92 -36.63 -17.76
N ARG A 151 -28.02 -37.41 -17.91
CA ARG A 151 -28.06 -38.83 -18.34
C ARG A 151 -27.33 -39.83 -17.46
N THR A 152 -26.38 -39.43 -16.61
CA THR A 152 -25.62 -40.34 -15.74
C THR A 152 -25.52 -39.77 -14.33
N ARG A 153 -25.38 -40.65 -13.34
CA ARG A 153 -25.15 -40.21 -11.95
C ARG A 153 -23.75 -39.61 -11.81
N ILE A 154 -23.64 -38.53 -11.08
CA ILE A 154 -22.37 -37.91 -10.67
C ILE A 154 -21.92 -38.58 -9.36
N SER A 155 -20.64 -38.93 -9.27
CA SER A 155 -19.95 -39.45 -8.08
C SER A 155 -18.76 -38.57 -7.74
N GLU A 156 -18.12 -38.81 -6.60
CA GLU A 156 -16.89 -38.11 -6.18
C GLU A 156 -15.73 -38.29 -7.19
N ASP A 157 -15.63 -39.48 -7.80
CA ASP A 157 -14.63 -39.81 -8.83
C ASP A 157 -14.77 -38.98 -10.11
N ASP A 158 -15.88 -38.29 -10.29
CA ASP A 158 -16.14 -37.42 -11.43
C ASP A 158 -15.72 -35.99 -11.19
N LEU A 159 -15.34 -35.68 -9.96
CA LEU A 159 -14.86 -34.36 -9.53
C LEU A 159 -13.34 -34.38 -9.40
N ASP A 160 -12.71 -33.37 -9.97
CA ASP A 160 -11.28 -33.10 -9.79
C ASP A 160 -11.12 -31.80 -9.00
N PHE A 161 -10.23 -31.83 -8.00
CA PHE A 161 -9.98 -30.71 -7.10
C PHE A 161 -8.57 -30.22 -7.33
N SER A 162 -8.42 -28.93 -7.62
CA SER A 162 -7.13 -28.32 -7.86
C SER A 162 -7.10 -26.87 -7.39
N TYR A 163 -5.92 -26.31 -7.31
CA TYR A 163 -5.74 -24.87 -7.12
C TYR A 163 -5.58 -24.22 -8.50
N GLY A 164 -6.23 -23.09 -8.67
CA GLY A 164 -6.15 -22.27 -9.87
C GLY A 164 -4.89 -21.39 -9.87
N ASP A 165 -4.85 -20.45 -10.80
CA ASP A 165 -3.85 -19.41 -10.81
C ASP A 165 -4.07 -18.42 -9.67
N PHE A 166 -3.06 -17.62 -9.37
CA PHE A 166 -3.17 -16.55 -8.39
C PHE A 166 -4.10 -15.45 -8.92
N ASN A 167 -5.04 -15.05 -8.10
CA ASN A 167 -6.02 -14.03 -8.43
C ASN A 167 -5.61 -12.70 -7.81
N VAL A 168 -4.58 -12.07 -8.37
CA VAL A 168 -4.03 -10.78 -7.96
C VAL A 168 -3.92 -9.88 -9.18
N ASP A 169 -4.60 -8.74 -9.15
CA ASP A 169 -4.57 -7.75 -10.23
C ASP A 169 -3.42 -6.75 -10.03
N LEU A 170 -3.20 -6.35 -8.78
CA LEU A 170 -2.26 -5.31 -8.39
C LEU A 170 -1.47 -5.71 -7.14
N VAL A 171 -0.17 -5.51 -7.17
CA VAL A 171 0.73 -5.60 -6.02
C VAL A 171 1.19 -4.21 -5.61
N LEU A 172 0.91 -3.83 -4.37
CA LEU A 172 1.45 -2.62 -3.73
C LEU A 172 2.60 -3.05 -2.82
N ALA A 173 3.83 -2.90 -3.30
CA ALA A 173 5.03 -3.20 -2.53
C ALA A 173 5.43 -1.97 -1.70
N LEU A 174 5.68 -2.16 -0.41
CA LEU A 174 6.03 -1.08 0.52
C LEU A 174 7.50 -1.22 0.93
N ASP A 175 8.33 -0.29 0.47
CA ASP A 175 9.77 -0.18 0.71
C ASP A 175 10.57 -1.46 0.39
N VAL A 176 10.19 -2.15 -0.69
CA VAL A 176 10.88 -3.34 -1.15
C VAL A 176 11.88 -2.97 -2.25
N ALA A 177 13.17 -3.12 -1.98
CA ALA A 177 14.22 -2.72 -2.92
C ALA A 177 14.26 -3.62 -4.16
N ASN A 178 14.04 -4.92 -3.99
CA ASN A 178 14.04 -5.90 -5.09
C ASN A 178 13.36 -7.22 -4.65
N GLY A 179 13.14 -8.12 -5.60
CA GLY A 179 12.40 -9.36 -5.37
C GLY A 179 13.03 -10.33 -4.35
N VAL A 180 14.33 -10.23 -4.07
CA VAL A 180 14.99 -11.09 -3.06
C VAL A 180 14.73 -10.58 -1.64
N ASP A 181 14.33 -9.33 -1.49
CA ASP A 181 14.03 -8.72 -0.20
C ASP A 181 12.56 -8.93 0.22
N LEU A 182 11.70 -9.43 -0.68
CA LEU A 182 10.31 -9.76 -0.39
C LEU A 182 10.16 -10.75 0.77
N ASP A 183 9.03 -10.70 1.44
CA ASP A 183 8.64 -11.71 2.42
C ASP A 183 8.78 -13.13 1.87
N SER A 184 9.17 -14.09 2.73
CA SER A 184 9.45 -15.46 2.32
C SER A 184 8.26 -16.15 1.66
N ALA A 185 7.05 -15.93 2.15
CA ALA A 185 5.84 -16.51 1.57
C ALA A 185 5.59 -16.04 0.13
N LEU A 186 5.90 -14.76 -0.19
CA LEU A 186 5.79 -14.23 -1.55
C LEU A 186 6.93 -14.68 -2.45
N ARG A 187 8.13 -14.78 -1.92
CA ARG A 187 9.33 -15.19 -2.66
C ARG A 187 9.26 -16.61 -3.19
N GLU A 188 8.56 -17.49 -2.47
CA GLU A 188 8.31 -18.88 -2.89
C GLU A 188 7.33 -18.97 -4.05
N HIS A 189 6.53 -17.93 -4.29
CA HIS A 189 5.48 -17.85 -5.31
C HIS A 189 5.72 -16.74 -6.33
N GLY A 190 6.89 -16.72 -6.95
CA GLY A 190 7.31 -15.69 -7.90
C GLY A 190 6.36 -15.42 -9.09
N ARG A 191 5.43 -16.34 -9.40
CA ARG A 191 4.41 -16.14 -10.43
C ARG A 191 3.47 -14.99 -10.10
N ILE A 192 3.13 -14.74 -8.83
CA ILE A 192 2.30 -13.61 -8.40
C ILE A 192 2.91 -12.31 -8.90
N MET A 193 4.24 -12.17 -8.73
CA MET A 193 4.98 -10.98 -9.12
C MET A 193 5.19 -10.84 -10.64
N HIS A 194 4.88 -11.88 -11.41
CA HIS A 194 5.01 -11.85 -12.86
C HIS A 194 3.68 -11.50 -13.55
N ASP A 195 2.56 -11.96 -12.99
CA ASP A 195 1.27 -11.88 -13.66
C ASP A 195 0.47 -10.63 -13.26
N ALA A 196 0.78 -10.01 -12.11
CA ALA A 196 0.14 -8.80 -11.60
C ALA A 196 0.92 -7.52 -11.97
N THR A 197 0.22 -6.39 -12.06
CA THR A 197 0.87 -5.07 -12.11
C THR A 197 1.50 -4.76 -10.75
N ILE A 198 2.76 -4.31 -10.72
CA ILE A 198 3.47 -4.02 -9.48
C ILE A 198 3.74 -2.52 -9.37
N ILE A 199 3.33 -1.94 -8.26
CA ILE A 199 3.67 -0.58 -7.85
C ILE A 199 4.53 -0.66 -6.59
N ASN A 200 5.74 -0.13 -6.64
CA ASN A 200 6.61 -0.06 -5.49
C ASN A 200 6.65 1.36 -4.93
N ILE A 201 6.35 1.49 -3.64
CA ILE A 201 6.34 2.77 -2.89
C ILE A 201 7.52 2.75 -1.94
N THR A 202 8.47 3.67 -2.12
CA THR A 202 9.71 3.68 -1.32
C THR A 202 10.16 5.08 -0.93
N THR A 203 10.71 5.22 0.28
CA THR A 203 11.42 6.44 0.72
C THR A 203 12.90 6.43 0.30
N GLY A 204 13.37 5.31 -0.25
CA GLY A 204 14.73 5.09 -0.69
C GLY A 204 14.98 5.42 -2.16
N ASN A 205 15.98 4.77 -2.73
CA ASN A 205 16.17 4.79 -4.17
C ASN A 205 15.14 3.88 -4.84
N PRO A 206 14.61 4.28 -6.01
CA PRO A 206 13.73 3.40 -6.76
C PRO A 206 14.46 2.08 -7.04
N GLY A 207 13.76 0.98 -6.79
CA GLY A 207 14.23 -0.36 -7.10
C GLY A 207 14.06 -0.71 -8.57
N LYS A 208 13.92 -2.00 -8.85
CA LYS A 208 13.51 -2.53 -10.15
C LYS A 208 12.47 -3.63 -9.94
N LEU A 209 11.62 -3.44 -8.94
CA LEU A 209 10.64 -4.44 -8.56
C LEU A 209 9.37 -4.33 -9.42
N GLY A 210 8.91 -3.10 -9.65
CA GLY A 210 7.61 -2.84 -10.26
C GLY A 210 7.69 -2.13 -11.63
N GLU A 211 6.55 -2.08 -12.29
CA GLU A 211 6.34 -1.24 -13.49
C GLU A 211 6.31 0.24 -13.11
N ILE A 212 5.74 0.55 -11.92
CA ILE A 212 5.66 1.90 -11.38
C ILE A 212 6.49 1.94 -10.11
N GLU A 213 7.50 2.79 -10.10
CA GLU A 213 8.38 3.05 -8.95
C GLU A 213 8.11 4.45 -8.42
N TRP A 214 7.36 4.55 -7.34
CA TRP A 214 7.11 5.82 -6.67
C TRP A 214 8.08 6.00 -5.51
N SER A 215 9.10 6.81 -5.74
CA SER A 215 10.16 7.10 -4.76
C SER A 215 10.09 8.57 -4.35
N ASP A 216 10.02 8.82 -3.04
CA ASP A 216 10.14 10.15 -2.45
C ASP A 216 11.14 10.14 -1.28
N LYS A 217 12.36 10.62 -1.54
CA LYS A 217 13.44 10.70 -0.53
C LYS A 217 13.23 11.81 0.50
N THR A 218 12.30 12.71 0.25
CA THR A 218 11.96 13.81 1.15
C THR A 218 10.90 13.43 2.16
N ALA A 219 10.14 12.38 1.86
CA ALA A 219 9.15 11.82 2.77
C ALA A 219 9.82 11.21 4.01
N SER A 220 9.23 11.42 5.18
CA SER A 220 9.76 10.89 6.43
C SER A 220 9.56 9.39 6.58
N SER A 221 8.56 8.82 5.91
CA SER A 221 8.07 7.46 6.13
C SER A 221 7.20 6.98 4.97
N ILE A 222 7.04 5.66 4.85
CA ILE A 222 6.08 5.02 3.93
C ILE A 222 4.64 5.40 4.33
N SER A 223 4.35 5.45 5.63
CA SER A 223 3.05 5.88 6.14
C SER A 223 2.69 7.31 5.71
N GLU A 224 3.66 8.24 5.65
CA GLU A 224 3.45 9.57 5.12
C GLU A 224 3.10 9.55 3.63
N MET A 225 3.85 8.78 2.82
CA MET A 225 3.61 8.67 1.39
C MET A 225 2.22 8.07 1.11
N VAL A 226 1.88 6.97 1.78
CA VAL A 226 0.57 6.31 1.62
C VAL A 226 -0.56 7.23 2.07
N ALA A 227 -0.44 7.91 3.20
CA ALA A 227 -1.45 8.89 3.64
C ALA A 227 -1.64 10.01 2.61
N LYS A 228 -0.57 10.57 2.04
CA LYS A 228 -0.63 11.55 0.94
C LYS A 228 -1.36 10.99 -0.29
N LEU A 229 -1.10 9.72 -0.66
CA LEU A 229 -1.81 9.04 -1.74
C LEU A 229 -3.31 9.00 -1.46
N LEU A 230 -3.71 8.56 -0.26
CA LEU A 230 -5.11 8.36 0.10
C LEU A 230 -5.91 9.67 0.19
N TYR A 231 -5.28 10.78 0.52
CA TYR A 231 -5.94 12.11 0.45
C TYR A 231 -6.31 12.52 -0.98
N ASN A 232 -5.77 11.88 -2.01
CA ASN A 232 -6.16 12.10 -3.41
C ASN A 232 -7.39 11.27 -3.83
N PHE A 233 -7.88 10.36 -2.99
CA PHE A 233 -9.12 9.64 -3.25
C PHE A 233 -10.32 10.54 -2.93
N ASN A 234 -10.98 11.08 -3.96
CA ASN A 234 -12.09 12.04 -3.80
C ASN A 234 -13.36 11.44 -3.16
N LYS A 235 -13.47 10.12 -3.07
CA LYS A 235 -14.69 9.42 -2.64
C LYS A 235 -14.71 9.01 -1.18
N LEU A 236 -13.55 8.83 -0.58
CA LEU A 236 -13.39 8.32 0.78
C LEU A 236 -12.44 9.19 1.59
N LYS A 237 -12.70 9.24 2.89
CA LYS A 237 -11.82 9.92 3.85
C LYS A 237 -11.11 8.89 4.72
N ILE A 238 -9.90 9.22 5.11
CA ILE A 238 -9.19 8.52 6.18
C ILE A 238 -9.97 8.73 7.48
N GLU A 239 -10.31 7.65 8.16
CA GLU A 239 -11.01 7.67 9.44
C GLU A 239 -10.04 7.31 10.58
N LYS A 240 -10.58 7.16 11.79
CA LYS A 240 -9.79 7.02 13.02
C LYS A 240 -8.77 5.88 12.98
N ASP A 241 -9.16 4.71 12.51
CA ASP A 241 -8.32 3.50 12.60
C ASP A 241 -7.17 3.56 11.59
N GLU A 242 -7.44 3.95 10.34
CA GLU A 242 -6.40 4.17 9.34
C GLU A 242 -5.48 5.34 9.75
N ALA A 243 -6.08 6.44 10.24
CA ALA A 243 -5.31 7.59 10.71
C ALA A 243 -4.38 7.22 11.86
N THR A 244 -4.84 6.36 12.78
CA THR A 244 -4.03 5.87 13.89
C THR A 244 -2.89 5.00 13.38
N ALA A 245 -3.14 4.12 12.41
CA ALA A 245 -2.11 3.28 11.81
C ALA A 245 -1.04 4.13 11.11
N PHE A 246 -1.41 5.06 10.23
CA PHE A 246 -0.45 5.92 9.53
C PHE A 246 0.33 6.83 10.49
N LEU A 247 -0.34 7.43 11.49
CA LEU A 247 0.35 8.25 12.47
C LEU A 247 1.35 7.42 13.29
N THR A 248 1.05 6.16 13.57
CA THR A 248 1.97 5.23 14.25
C THR A 248 3.26 5.05 13.45
N GLY A 249 3.17 4.80 12.15
CA GLY A 249 4.34 4.65 11.28
C GLY A 249 5.16 5.93 11.20
N ILE A 250 4.52 7.10 11.04
CA ILE A 250 5.22 8.39 11.03
C ILE A 250 5.96 8.62 12.35
N VAL A 251 5.30 8.38 13.49
CA VAL A 251 5.91 8.56 14.84
C VAL A 251 7.12 7.63 15.01
N ALA A 252 7.01 6.38 14.56
CA ALA A 252 8.11 5.41 14.63
C ALA A 252 9.28 5.83 13.72
N ALA A 253 9.03 6.13 12.45
CA ALA A 253 10.07 6.51 11.48
C ALA A 253 10.78 7.81 11.81
N THR A 254 10.08 8.74 12.46
CA THR A 254 10.61 10.05 12.83
C THR A 254 11.20 10.11 14.24
N ASN A 255 11.26 8.98 14.94
CA ASN A 255 11.61 8.95 16.36
C ASN A 255 10.82 10.02 17.15
N ARG A 256 9.49 9.96 17.05
CA ARG A 256 8.57 10.93 17.68
C ARG A 256 8.83 12.39 17.25
N PHE A 257 9.00 12.62 15.96
CA PHE A 257 9.28 13.92 15.35
C PHE A 257 10.60 14.56 15.82
N SER A 258 11.56 13.76 16.32
CA SER A 258 12.81 14.27 16.88
C SER A 258 14.01 14.13 15.95
N ASN A 259 13.90 13.39 14.86
CA ASN A 259 15.01 13.19 13.92
C ASN A 259 14.96 14.11 12.70
N ALA A 260 16.01 14.09 11.88
CA ALA A 260 16.15 14.93 10.70
C ALA A 260 15.17 14.60 9.55
N LYS A 261 14.46 13.46 9.62
CA LYS A 261 13.42 13.12 8.65
C LYS A 261 12.12 13.91 8.85
N THR A 262 11.95 14.56 10.01
CA THR A 262 10.79 15.39 10.31
C THR A 262 10.83 16.68 9.51
N THR A 263 9.95 16.80 8.53
CA THR A 263 9.80 17.98 7.66
C THR A 263 8.51 18.75 8.00
N PRO A 264 8.33 19.99 7.50
CA PRO A 264 7.05 20.68 7.61
C PRO A 264 5.88 19.89 7.01
N ASP A 265 6.11 19.19 5.89
CA ASP A 265 5.11 18.32 5.25
C ASP A 265 4.71 17.15 6.14
N THR A 266 5.69 16.51 6.80
CA THR A 266 5.45 15.47 7.80
C THR A 266 4.53 15.96 8.91
N MET A 267 4.78 17.17 9.44
CA MET A 267 3.94 17.75 10.49
C MET A 267 2.54 18.10 9.98
N GLN A 268 2.41 18.54 8.74
CA GLN A 268 1.12 18.82 8.12
C GLN A 268 0.29 17.54 7.97
N ILE A 269 0.87 16.46 7.47
CA ILE A 269 0.20 15.15 7.35
C ILE A 269 -0.18 14.63 8.73
N ALA A 270 0.72 14.70 9.71
CA ALA A 270 0.42 14.30 11.08
C ALA A 270 -0.76 15.09 11.67
N SER A 271 -0.84 16.41 11.42
CA SER A 271 -1.99 17.24 11.82
C SER A 271 -3.29 16.76 11.18
N GLN A 272 -3.28 16.48 9.87
CA GLN A 272 -4.46 15.98 9.16
C GLN A 272 -4.93 14.61 9.67
N LEU A 273 -3.98 13.71 9.98
CA LEU A 273 -4.28 12.42 10.58
C LEU A 273 -4.90 12.57 11.99
N MET A 274 -4.41 13.51 12.80
CA MET A 274 -5.02 13.83 14.11
C MET A 274 -6.42 14.44 13.95
N GLU A 275 -6.65 15.28 12.95
CA GLU A 275 -7.98 15.80 12.60
C GLU A 275 -8.93 14.68 12.17
N SER A 276 -8.42 13.63 11.52
CA SER A 276 -9.16 12.42 11.16
C SER A 276 -9.43 11.50 12.36
N GLY A 277 -8.93 11.85 13.55
CA GLY A 277 -9.21 11.15 14.81
C GLY A 277 -8.15 10.15 15.26
N ALA A 278 -6.92 10.21 14.73
CA ALA A 278 -5.82 9.36 15.18
C ALA A 278 -5.60 9.44 16.70
N ASP A 279 -5.45 8.29 17.33
CA ASP A 279 -5.29 8.18 18.78
C ASP A 279 -3.82 8.36 19.22
N GLN A 280 -3.41 9.63 19.31
CA GLN A 280 -2.04 9.98 19.70
C GLN A 280 -1.64 9.44 21.08
N GLN A 281 -2.59 9.34 22.03
CA GLN A 281 -2.27 8.85 23.37
C GLN A 281 -1.98 7.35 23.37
N LEU A 282 -2.75 6.59 22.59
CA LEU A 282 -2.54 5.17 22.38
C LEU A 282 -1.19 4.89 21.72
N ILE A 283 -0.86 5.67 20.67
CA ILE A 283 0.44 5.59 19.98
C ILE A 283 1.59 5.88 20.95
N ALA A 284 1.52 7.00 21.68
CA ALA A 284 2.58 7.40 22.60
C ALA A 284 2.84 6.35 23.68
N LYS A 285 1.79 5.67 24.17
CA LYS A 285 1.90 4.60 25.17
C LYS A 285 2.63 3.37 24.63
N ASN A 286 2.32 2.94 23.40
CA ASN A 286 2.82 1.67 22.86
C ASN A 286 4.20 1.81 22.22
N ILE A 287 4.45 2.86 21.44
CA ILE A 287 5.76 3.09 20.81
C ILE A 287 6.87 3.38 21.82
N THR A 288 6.54 3.92 23.01
CA THR A 288 7.52 4.22 24.08
C THR A 288 8.08 2.96 24.73
N SER A 289 7.29 1.89 24.83
CA SER A 289 7.69 0.69 25.56
C SER A 289 8.72 -0.17 24.85
N ASP A 290 8.74 -0.18 23.52
CA ASP A 290 9.67 -1.02 22.77
C ASP A 290 11.04 -0.38 22.57
N THR A 291 11.10 0.94 22.40
CA THR A 291 12.40 1.63 22.21
C THR A 291 13.30 1.52 23.45
N GLU A 292 12.71 1.49 24.65
CA GLU A 292 13.46 1.29 25.89
C GLU A 292 13.96 -0.16 26.04
N ASN A 293 13.16 -1.16 25.63
CA ASN A 293 13.54 -2.57 25.70
C ASN A 293 14.60 -2.96 24.67
N GLU A 294 14.55 -2.44 23.44
CA GLU A 294 15.56 -2.67 22.41
C GLU A 294 16.91 -2.04 22.77
N VAL A 295 16.91 -0.83 23.31
CA VAL A 295 18.16 -0.15 23.77
C VAL A 295 18.80 -0.93 24.93
N PHE A 296 17.99 -1.47 25.87
CA PHE A 296 18.51 -2.29 26.97
C PHE A 296 19.06 -3.64 26.49
N SER A 297 18.44 -4.26 25.49
CA SER A 297 18.89 -5.56 24.96
C SER A 297 20.20 -5.44 24.17
N VAL A 298 20.39 -4.36 23.41
CA VAL A 298 21.59 -4.11 22.60
C VAL A 298 22.78 -3.68 23.47
N LEU A 299 22.55 -2.99 24.57
CA LEU A 299 23.63 -2.50 25.46
C LEU A 299 24.05 -3.50 26.54
N GLY A 300 23.38 -4.67 26.65
CA GLY A 300 23.72 -5.70 27.61
C GLY A 300 23.62 -5.26 29.09
N ASN A 301 22.96 -4.14 29.35
CA ASN A 301 22.78 -3.61 30.70
C ASN A 301 21.41 -4.03 31.24
N THR A 302 21.42 -4.86 32.27
CA THR A 302 20.24 -5.14 33.09
C THR A 302 19.67 -3.82 33.66
N PRO A 303 18.36 -3.59 33.60
CA PRO A 303 17.77 -2.37 34.17
C PRO A 303 18.09 -2.29 35.67
N PRO A 304 18.38 -1.11 36.22
CA PRO A 304 18.60 -0.96 37.64
C PRO A 304 17.37 -1.40 38.39
N LYS A 305 17.53 -2.36 39.30
CA LYS A 305 16.50 -2.73 40.28
C LYS A 305 16.03 -1.47 40.98
N LYS A 306 14.75 -1.14 40.86
CA LYS A 306 14.15 -0.11 41.69
C LYS A 306 14.28 -0.58 43.12
N GLU A 307 15.21 0.02 43.87
CA GLU A 307 15.18 -0.05 45.34
C GLU A 307 13.88 0.59 45.81
N GLN A 308 13.05 -0.18 46.44
CA GLN A 308 11.94 0.29 47.25
C GLN A 308 12.56 1.03 48.43
N ASP A 309 12.52 2.35 48.37
CA ASP A 309 12.79 3.21 49.51
C ASP A 309 11.54 3.24 50.39
N ASP A 310 11.54 2.35 51.39
CA ASP A 310 10.61 2.37 52.52
C ASP A 310 10.95 3.57 53.42
N THR A 311 10.40 4.72 53.12
CA THR A 311 10.32 5.82 54.07
C THR A 311 8.86 6.01 54.44
N ASP A 312 8.53 5.36 55.58
CA ASP A 312 7.37 5.69 56.44
C ASP A 312 7.32 7.22 56.69
N LEU A 313 6.29 7.85 56.21
CA LEU A 313 5.80 9.11 56.73
C LEU A 313 4.34 8.95 57.15
N ASP A 314 4.22 8.63 58.42
CA ASP A 314 3.01 8.67 59.22
C ASP A 314 2.37 10.07 59.17
N ILE A 315 1.21 10.22 58.55
CA ILE A 315 0.30 11.34 58.79
C ILE A 315 -1.08 10.78 59.09
N GLN A 316 -1.36 10.70 60.40
CA GLN A 316 -2.69 10.54 60.94
C GLN A 316 -3.56 11.76 60.67
N HIS A 317 -4.75 11.53 60.17
CA HIS A 317 -6.02 12.24 60.43
C HIS A 317 -7.11 11.52 59.63
N GLY A 318 -8.06 10.94 60.26
CA GLY A 318 -9.16 11.29 61.08
C GLY A 318 -10.37 10.50 60.56
N GLU A 319 -10.92 9.72 61.43
CA GLU A 319 -12.11 8.88 61.24
C GLU A 319 -13.30 9.65 60.66
N ASN A 320 -14.07 9.01 59.76
CA ASN A 320 -15.50 8.91 59.97
C ASN A 320 -16.08 7.67 59.29
N LYS A 321 -16.79 6.90 60.10
CA LYS A 321 -17.63 5.77 59.80
C LYS A 321 -18.92 6.21 59.10
N GLU A 322 -19.44 5.31 58.30
CA GLU A 322 -20.80 4.71 58.28
C GLU A 322 -21.05 4.16 56.89
N SER A 323 -21.17 2.90 56.80
CA SER A 323 -22.22 1.88 56.97
C SER A 323 -22.94 1.55 55.67
N GLU A 324 -22.81 0.23 55.33
CA GLU A 324 -23.86 -0.71 54.90
C GLU A 324 -24.66 -0.35 53.61
N GLU A 325 -24.96 -1.20 52.70
CA GLU A 325 -25.40 -2.61 52.69
C GLU A 325 -25.41 -3.16 51.24
N GLU A 326 -25.10 -4.45 51.13
CA GLU A 326 -25.74 -5.53 50.34
C GLU A 326 -26.18 -5.26 48.89
N ALA A 327 -25.74 -6.04 48.02
CA ALA A 327 -25.96 -7.43 47.63
C ALA A 327 -26.57 -7.56 46.22
N VAL A 328 -26.20 -8.65 45.59
CA VAL A 328 -26.92 -9.50 44.63
C VAL A 328 -26.52 -9.43 43.17
N ALA A 329 -25.81 -10.46 42.84
CA ALA A 329 -25.82 -11.33 41.65
C ALA A 329 -26.63 -10.93 40.40
N GLY A 330 -25.99 -11.08 39.28
CA GLY A 330 -26.65 -11.11 37.96
C GLY A 330 -25.71 -11.54 36.86
N THR A 331 -25.55 -12.82 36.73
CA THR A 331 -25.42 -13.66 35.53
C THR A 331 -24.97 -12.97 34.21
N GLY A 332 -23.94 -13.57 33.65
CA GLY A 332 -23.33 -13.33 32.39
C GLY A 332 -24.24 -13.47 31.16
N SER A 333 -23.79 -12.81 30.10
CA SER A 333 -23.99 -13.31 28.76
C SER A 333 -22.83 -12.80 27.92
N ALA A 334 -22.02 -13.75 27.49
CA ALA A 334 -21.05 -13.53 26.42
C ALA A 334 -21.81 -13.32 25.11
N SER A 335 -21.69 -12.16 24.51
CA SER A 335 -22.11 -11.98 23.13
C SER A 335 -20.91 -12.14 22.21
N PHE A 336 -20.86 -13.27 21.52
CA PHE A 336 -20.03 -13.46 20.34
C PHE A 336 -20.56 -12.55 19.23
N SER A 337 -19.74 -11.60 18.78
CA SER A 337 -19.98 -10.87 17.54
C SER A 337 -19.18 -11.57 16.43
N ALA A 338 -19.87 -12.37 15.65
CA ALA A 338 -19.35 -12.87 14.39
C ALA A 338 -19.44 -11.77 13.35
N ASN A 339 -18.31 -11.26 12.87
CA ASN A 339 -18.23 -10.38 11.71
C ASN A 339 -18.63 -11.17 10.47
N GLY A 340 -19.91 -11.06 10.08
CA GLY A 340 -20.42 -11.60 8.84
C GLY A 340 -19.95 -10.77 7.65
N ARG A 341 -19.00 -11.27 6.89
CA ARG A 341 -18.70 -10.74 5.55
C ARG A 341 -19.92 -11.01 4.64
N ARG A 342 -20.57 -9.94 4.20
CA ARG A 342 -21.65 -10.02 3.22
C ARG A 342 -21.05 -10.15 1.83
N TRP A 343 -21.29 -11.26 1.19
CA TRP A 343 -21.05 -11.44 -0.24
C TRP A 343 -22.15 -10.71 -1.00
N ALA A 344 -21.80 -9.72 -1.79
CA ALA A 344 -22.72 -9.13 -2.75
C ALA A 344 -22.83 -10.04 -3.97
N VAL A 345 -24.06 -10.42 -4.29
CA VAL A 345 -24.40 -11.20 -5.49
C VAL A 345 -24.75 -10.20 -6.58
N ALA A 346 -24.05 -10.25 -7.68
CA ALA A 346 -24.50 -9.68 -8.94
C ALA A 346 -25.38 -10.67 -9.70
#